data_01524fc9ece3f399d16524ee7554f73c
#
_entry.id   01524fc9ece3f399d16524ee7554f73c
#
_cell.length_a   1.000
_cell.length_b   1.000
_cell.length_c   1.000
_cell.angle_alpha   90.00
_cell.angle_beta   90.00
_cell.angle_gamma   90.00
#
_symmetry.space_group_name_H-M   'P 1'
#
loop_
_entity.id
_entity.type
_entity.pdbx_description
1 polymer ?
#
loop_
_entity_poly.entity_id
_entity_poly.type
_entity_poly.pdbx_seq_one_letter_code
_entity_poly.pdbx_strand_id
1 'polypeptide(L)'
;MRILFMGTPDFAAASLKAMTDAGLDVVGVVSQPDRPKGRGHKLVPTDVKAAALEAGIENIYQPEKLRNGELQPVLDKLKPELIVVVAYGKILPDYIIDYPKYGCINVHASLLPKYRVAGPIQWAIINGEKVTGVTTMKMDSGLDTGDMLLKAETEIGEYETAEELFDRLAVIGGDLLLKTIDGLEKGSITPTPQNDKEHTY
;
A
#
# COMPACT_ATOMS: atom_id res chain seq x y z
N MET A 1 -12.24 -13.75 -1.75
CA MET A 1 -10.79 -13.66 -2.05
C MET A 1 -10.02 -13.48 -0.75
N ARG A 2 -9.06 -14.33 -0.46
CA ARG A 2 -8.18 -14.20 0.73
C ARG A 2 -7.09 -13.19 0.46
N ILE A 3 -6.94 -12.20 1.32
CA ILE A 3 -6.02 -11.08 1.14
C ILE A 3 -5.03 -11.00 2.29
N LEU A 4 -3.74 -10.94 1.97
CA LEU A 4 -2.69 -10.57 2.91
C LEU A 4 -2.38 -9.09 2.73
N PHE A 5 -2.38 -8.34 3.84
CA PHE A 5 -2.06 -6.92 3.84
C PHE A 5 -0.63 -6.69 4.36
N MET A 6 0.15 -5.88 3.66
CA MET A 6 1.50 -5.49 4.06
C MET A 6 1.61 -3.97 4.11
N GLY A 7 1.89 -3.42 5.27
CA GLY A 7 2.00 -1.98 5.45
C GLY A 7 2.53 -1.60 6.83
N THR A 8 2.85 -0.33 7.02
CA THR A 8 3.48 0.12 8.28
C THR A 8 2.85 1.39 8.86
N PRO A 9 2.85 2.57 8.17
CA PRO A 9 2.41 3.83 8.77
C PRO A 9 0.89 4.02 8.71
N ASP A 10 0.46 5.15 9.21
CA ASP A 10 -0.95 5.58 9.26
C ASP A 10 -1.64 5.63 7.89
N PHE A 11 -0.93 6.02 6.82
CA PHE A 11 -1.46 5.94 5.45
C PHE A 11 -1.89 4.52 5.09
N ALA A 12 -1.07 3.53 5.44
CA ALA A 12 -1.38 2.12 5.23
C ALA A 12 -2.50 1.63 6.15
N ALA A 13 -2.52 2.09 7.40
CA ALA A 13 -3.57 1.76 8.36
C ALA A 13 -4.96 2.21 7.87
N ALA A 14 -5.06 3.36 7.22
CA ALA A 14 -6.31 3.83 6.61
C ALA A 14 -6.81 2.89 5.51
N SER A 15 -5.91 2.38 4.67
CA SER A 15 -6.25 1.37 3.65
C SER A 15 -6.70 0.05 4.27
N LEU A 16 -6.01 -0.43 5.31
CA LEU A 16 -6.42 -1.64 6.04
C LEU A 16 -7.80 -1.48 6.65
N LYS A 17 -8.06 -0.35 7.29
CA LYS A 17 -9.38 -0.04 7.87
C LYS A 17 -10.48 -0.02 6.81
N ALA A 18 -10.24 0.60 5.67
CA ALA A 18 -11.20 0.58 4.55
C ALA A 18 -11.55 -0.84 4.12
N MET A 19 -10.55 -1.73 4.03
CA MET A 19 -10.76 -3.13 3.67
C MET A 19 -11.57 -3.90 4.72
N THR A 20 -11.23 -3.75 6.00
CA THR A 20 -11.91 -4.44 7.09
C THR A 20 -13.33 -3.91 7.30
N ASP A 21 -13.56 -2.61 7.19
CA ASP A 21 -14.89 -1.99 7.26
C ASP A 21 -15.81 -2.44 6.09
N ALA A 22 -15.22 -2.73 4.93
CA ALA A 22 -15.94 -3.28 3.78
C ALA A 22 -16.20 -4.80 3.88
N GLY A 23 -15.76 -5.46 4.93
CA GLY A 23 -15.95 -6.89 5.15
C GLY A 23 -15.09 -7.79 4.27
N LEU A 24 -13.97 -7.29 3.75
CA LEU A 24 -13.03 -8.10 2.97
C LEU A 24 -12.30 -9.11 3.87
N ASP A 25 -11.98 -10.27 3.29
CA ASP A 25 -11.30 -11.36 4.00
C ASP A 25 -9.78 -11.09 4.08
N VAL A 26 -9.39 -10.28 5.06
CA VAL A 26 -7.98 -10.03 5.39
C VAL A 26 -7.48 -11.15 6.30
N VAL A 27 -6.84 -12.14 5.71
CA VAL A 27 -6.38 -13.36 6.41
C VAL A 27 -5.16 -13.16 7.28
N GLY A 28 -4.43 -12.09 7.08
CA GLY A 28 -3.27 -11.72 7.87
C GLY A 28 -2.70 -10.37 7.49
N VAL A 29 -1.83 -9.88 8.35
CA VAL A 29 -1.15 -8.58 8.23
C VAL A 29 0.34 -8.76 8.45
N VAL A 30 1.14 -8.14 7.61
CA VAL A 30 2.60 -8.05 7.75
C VAL A 30 2.97 -6.58 7.90
N SER A 31 3.69 -6.25 8.95
CA SER A 31 4.15 -4.90 9.24
C SER A 31 5.63 -4.90 9.60
N GLN A 32 6.27 -3.74 9.56
CA GLN A 32 7.62 -3.59 10.11
C GLN A 32 7.62 -3.88 11.62
N PRO A 33 8.75 -4.31 12.19
CA PRO A 33 8.87 -4.47 13.64
C PRO A 33 8.54 -3.21 14.41
N ASP A 34 8.00 -3.37 15.61
CA ASP A 34 7.77 -2.27 16.53
C ASP A 34 9.09 -1.53 16.82
N ARG A 35 9.02 -0.22 16.95
CA ARG A 35 10.20 0.61 17.18
C ARG A 35 10.06 1.43 18.44
N PRO A 36 11.19 1.68 19.17
CA PRO A 36 11.19 2.63 20.27
C PRO A 36 10.77 4.02 19.79
N LYS A 37 9.83 4.65 20.48
CA LYS A 37 9.37 6.01 20.19
C LYS A 37 9.44 6.88 21.43
N GLY A 38 9.84 8.14 21.25
CA GLY A 38 9.91 9.12 22.32
C GLY A 38 11.09 8.95 23.29
N ARG A 39 11.16 9.83 24.29
CA ARG A 39 12.27 9.90 25.26
C ARG A 39 12.39 8.68 26.17
N GLY A 40 11.35 7.86 26.30
CA GLY A 40 11.32 6.67 27.16
C GLY A 40 11.67 5.36 26.46
N HIS A 41 12.03 5.38 25.17
CA HIS A 41 12.34 4.18 24.36
C HIS A 41 11.33 3.03 24.48
N LYS A 42 10.07 3.33 24.80
CA LYS A 42 9.01 2.31 24.82
C LYS A 42 8.74 1.84 23.39
N LEU A 43 8.66 0.52 23.22
CA LEU A 43 8.23 -0.09 21.97
C LEU A 43 6.77 0.32 21.70
N VAL A 44 6.55 0.91 20.55
CA VAL A 44 5.24 1.32 20.08
C VAL A 44 4.89 0.47 18.85
N PRO A 45 3.69 -0.14 18.83
CA PRO A 45 3.25 -0.87 17.65
C PRO A 45 3.18 0.07 16.44
N THR A 46 3.41 -0.49 15.25
CA THR A 46 3.15 0.24 14.01
C THR A 46 1.66 0.58 13.90
N ASP A 47 1.32 1.63 13.16
CA ASP A 47 -0.07 2.04 12.97
C ASP A 47 -0.90 0.91 12.33
N VAL A 48 -0.31 0.17 11.39
CA VAL A 48 -0.95 -1.00 10.77
C VAL A 48 -1.17 -2.12 11.78
N LYS A 49 -0.20 -2.44 12.65
CA LYS A 49 -0.39 -3.42 13.71
C LYS A 49 -1.51 -3.02 14.65
N ALA A 50 -1.54 -1.77 15.07
CA ALA A 50 -2.60 -1.26 15.94
C ALA A 50 -3.98 -1.38 15.28
N ALA A 51 -4.10 -1.01 14.00
CA ALA A 51 -5.33 -1.15 13.22
C ALA A 51 -5.74 -2.62 13.06
N ALA A 52 -4.80 -3.53 12.84
CA ALA A 52 -5.07 -4.96 12.73
C ALA A 52 -5.60 -5.55 14.03
N LEU A 53 -5.01 -5.18 15.17
CA LEU A 53 -5.48 -5.60 16.49
C LEU A 53 -6.90 -5.08 16.77
N GLU A 54 -7.18 -3.83 16.46
CA GLU A 54 -8.49 -3.22 16.63
C GLU A 54 -9.56 -3.90 15.76
N ALA A 55 -9.18 -4.34 14.55
CA ALA A 55 -10.05 -5.09 13.64
C ALA A 55 -10.21 -6.58 14.02
N GLY A 56 -9.53 -7.07 15.04
CA GLY A 56 -9.58 -8.46 15.48
C GLY A 56 -8.81 -9.43 14.59
N ILE A 57 -7.83 -8.96 13.81
CA ILE A 57 -6.97 -9.81 13.00
C ILE A 57 -5.94 -10.48 13.91
N GLU A 58 -5.95 -11.81 13.95
CA GLU A 58 -5.05 -12.59 14.81
C GLU A 58 -3.69 -12.87 14.17
N ASN A 59 -3.65 -13.03 12.84
CA ASN A 59 -2.43 -13.34 12.10
C ASN A 59 -1.65 -12.07 11.77
N ILE A 60 -0.79 -11.62 12.68
CA ILE A 60 0.06 -10.44 12.54
C ILE A 60 1.53 -10.87 12.60
N TYR A 61 2.29 -10.50 11.57
CA TYR A 61 3.70 -10.88 11.42
C TYR A 61 4.56 -9.63 11.25
N GLN A 62 5.70 -9.61 11.92
CA GLN A 62 6.65 -8.49 11.88
C GLN A 62 8.08 -8.99 11.59
N PRO A 63 8.34 -9.56 10.40
CA PRO A 63 9.64 -10.09 10.06
C PRO A 63 10.68 -8.97 9.95
N GLU A 64 11.87 -9.21 10.52
CA GLU A 64 12.99 -8.28 10.36
C GLU A 64 13.53 -8.26 8.94
N LYS A 65 13.47 -9.40 8.27
CA LYS A 65 13.95 -9.58 6.89
C LYS A 65 12.90 -10.31 6.07
N LEU A 66 12.95 -10.12 4.76
CA LEU A 66 12.10 -10.84 3.79
C LEU A 66 12.91 -11.73 2.84
N ARG A 67 14.24 -11.66 2.90
CA ARG A 67 15.13 -12.41 2.03
C ARG A 67 15.09 -13.89 2.39
N ASN A 68 15.54 -14.72 1.45
CA ASN A 68 15.72 -16.16 1.66
C ASN A 68 14.44 -16.92 2.06
N GLY A 69 13.26 -16.43 1.66
CA GLY A 69 12.01 -17.12 1.91
C GLY A 69 11.48 -17.01 3.34
N GLU A 70 11.91 -16.03 4.12
CA GLU A 70 11.50 -15.87 5.53
C GLU A 70 9.98 -15.74 5.69
N LEU A 71 9.27 -15.19 4.70
CA LEU A 71 7.82 -15.09 4.73
C LEU A 71 7.11 -16.32 4.10
N GLN A 72 7.84 -17.24 3.48
CA GLN A 72 7.25 -18.40 2.80
C GLN A 72 6.33 -19.24 3.71
N PRO A 73 6.68 -19.55 4.97
CA PRO A 73 5.80 -20.30 5.87
C PRO A 73 4.46 -19.61 6.12
N VAL A 74 4.44 -18.27 6.17
CA VAL A 74 3.23 -17.47 6.33
C VAL A 74 2.37 -17.54 5.07
N LEU A 75 2.99 -17.41 3.89
CA LEU A 75 2.30 -17.52 2.61
C LEU A 75 1.67 -18.91 2.46
N ASP A 76 2.40 -19.96 2.79
CA ASP A 76 1.91 -21.36 2.70
C ASP A 76 0.80 -21.66 3.71
N LYS A 77 0.83 -21.04 4.88
CA LYS A 77 -0.22 -21.16 5.89
C LYS A 77 -1.49 -20.43 5.50
N LEU A 78 -1.37 -19.16 5.08
CA LEU A 78 -2.52 -18.29 4.82
C LEU A 78 -3.05 -18.41 3.40
N LYS A 79 -2.22 -18.83 2.46
CA LYS A 79 -2.55 -19.00 1.03
C LYS A 79 -3.31 -17.81 0.46
N PRO A 80 -2.75 -16.59 0.53
CA PRO A 80 -3.41 -15.42 0.00
C PRO A 80 -3.57 -15.51 -1.52
N GLU A 81 -4.71 -15.06 -2.02
CA GLU A 81 -4.98 -14.95 -3.46
C GLU A 81 -4.57 -13.59 -4.01
N LEU A 82 -4.46 -12.59 -3.12
CA LEU A 82 -3.99 -11.23 -3.39
C LEU A 82 -3.14 -10.76 -2.22
N ILE A 83 -2.08 -10.03 -2.52
CA ILE A 83 -1.32 -9.28 -1.52
C ILE A 83 -1.50 -7.79 -1.80
N VAL A 84 -1.93 -7.03 -0.79
CA VAL A 84 -2.04 -5.57 -0.85
C VAL A 84 -0.87 -4.97 -0.09
N VAL A 85 -0.11 -4.12 -0.74
CA VAL A 85 1.07 -3.46 -0.17
C VAL A 85 0.83 -1.95 -0.13
N VAL A 86 0.95 -1.36 1.04
CA VAL A 86 0.81 0.08 1.21
C VAL A 86 1.90 0.58 2.15
N ALA A 87 2.85 1.34 1.62
CA ALA A 87 3.95 1.92 2.40
C ALA A 87 4.59 0.91 3.39
N TYR A 88 4.93 -0.28 2.91
CA TYR A 88 5.52 -1.31 3.78
C TYR A 88 6.94 -0.95 4.24
N GLY A 89 7.72 -0.29 3.38
CA GLY A 89 9.03 0.24 3.72
C GLY A 89 10.20 -0.72 3.47
N LYS A 90 9.97 -1.82 2.77
CA LYS A 90 11.02 -2.74 2.28
C LYS A 90 10.70 -3.19 0.86
N ILE A 91 11.75 -3.46 0.10
CA ILE A 91 11.63 -4.11 -1.22
C ILE A 91 11.16 -5.54 -1.02
N LEU A 92 10.14 -5.94 -1.76
CA LEU A 92 9.61 -7.30 -1.73
C LEU A 92 10.41 -8.19 -2.68
N PRO A 93 10.88 -9.36 -2.21
CA PRO A 93 11.46 -10.37 -3.08
C PRO A 93 10.41 -11.00 -4.02
N ASP A 94 10.88 -11.50 -5.16
CA ASP A 94 10.02 -12.09 -6.20
C ASP A 94 9.14 -13.23 -5.66
N TYR A 95 9.63 -14.04 -4.72
CA TYR A 95 8.83 -15.14 -4.15
C TYR A 95 7.56 -14.67 -3.45
N ILE A 96 7.51 -13.40 -2.99
CA ILE A 96 6.31 -12.77 -2.42
C ILE A 96 5.44 -12.21 -3.53
N ILE A 97 6.07 -11.49 -4.48
CA ILE A 97 5.37 -10.82 -5.59
C ILE A 97 4.63 -11.83 -6.47
N ASP A 98 5.27 -12.97 -6.75
CA ASP A 98 4.77 -13.99 -7.67
C ASP A 98 3.87 -15.04 -6.99
N TYR A 99 3.75 -15.02 -5.65
CA TYR A 99 3.01 -16.02 -4.93
C TYR A 99 1.50 -16.00 -5.22
N PRO A 100 0.80 -14.85 -5.08
CA PRO A 100 -0.65 -14.85 -5.14
C PRO A 100 -1.18 -14.87 -6.58
N LYS A 101 -2.30 -15.57 -6.77
CA LYS A 101 -2.98 -15.69 -8.06
C LYS A 101 -3.26 -14.34 -8.74
N TYR A 102 -3.69 -13.35 -7.96
CA TYR A 102 -3.98 -12.00 -8.46
C TYR A 102 -2.79 -11.04 -8.36
N GLY A 103 -1.63 -11.52 -7.90
CA GLY A 103 -0.41 -10.73 -7.76
C GLY A 103 -0.38 -9.88 -6.49
N CYS A 104 0.62 -9.04 -6.43
CA CYS A 104 0.76 -7.99 -5.41
C CYS A 104 0.34 -6.66 -6.01
N ILE A 105 -0.50 -5.91 -5.30
CA ILE A 105 -0.89 -4.56 -5.69
C ILE A 105 -0.39 -3.54 -4.67
N ASN A 106 -0.01 -2.36 -5.15
CA ASN A 106 0.42 -1.25 -4.31
C ASN A 106 -0.52 -0.06 -4.47
N VAL A 107 -0.72 0.67 -3.38
CA VAL A 107 -1.38 1.98 -3.38
C VAL A 107 -0.31 3.05 -3.28
N HIS A 108 -0.09 3.78 -4.36
CA HIS A 108 0.93 4.81 -4.46
C HIS A 108 0.30 6.20 -4.52
N ALA A 109 0.74 7.10 -3.64
CA ALA A 109 0.13 8.42 -3.48
C ALA A 109 0.64 9.44 -4.51
N SER A 110 0.59 9.08 -5.79
CA SER A 110 0.82 9.96 -6.93
C SER A 110 0.03 9.49 -8.15
N LEU A 111 -0.02 10.34 -9.15
CA LEU A 111 -0.50 9.98 -10.50
C LEU A 111 0.67 9.40 -11.31
N LEU A 112 0.94 8.10 -11.16
CA LEU A 112 2.00 7.42 -11.90
C LEU A 112 1.84 7.63 -13.42
N PRO A 113 2.92 7.77 -14.18
CA PRO A 113 4.32 7.50 -13.82
C PRO A 113 5.08 8.65 -13.13
N LYS A 114 4.40 9.72 -12.76
CA LYS A 114 5.01 10.82 -12.00
C LYS A 114 5.29 10.41 -10.55
N TYR A 115 6.40 10.91 -10.02
CA TYR A 115 6.78 10.74 -8.61
C TYR A 115 6.92 9.26 -8.20
N ARG A 116 7.76 8.51 -8.89
CA ARG A 116 8.23 7.17 -8.46
C ARG A 116 9.24 7.32 -7.31
N VAL A 117 8.84 7.91 -6.20
CA VAL A 117 9.71 8.25 -5.06
C VAL A 117 9.05 7.93 -3.73
N ALA A 118 9.86 7.82 -2.69
CA ALA A 118 9.36 7.90 -1.32
C ALA A 118 8.87 9.34 -1.03
N GLY A 119 7.65 9.47 -0.48
CA GLY A 119 7.09 10.78 -0.13
C GLY A 119 6.54 11.61 -1.30
N PRO A 120 5.79 11.03 -2.25
CA PRO A 120 5.27 11.73 -3.41
C PRO A 120 4.34 12.90 -3.06
N ILE A 121 3.66 12.84 -1.91
CA ILE A 121 2.76 13.89 -1.43
C ILE A 121 3.53 15.18 -1.15
N GLN A 122 4.64 15.07 -0.42
CA GLN A 122 5.48 16.20 -0.09
C GLN A 122 6.07 16.83 -1.35
N TRP A 123 6.52 16.03 -2.29
CA TRP A 123 7.07 16.51 -3.55
C TRP A 123 6.03 17.21 -4.43
N ALA A 124 4.78 16.74 -4.45
CA ALA A 124 3.70 17.41 -5.16
C ALA A 124 3.47 18.86 -4.62
N ILE A 125 3.49 19.01 -3.30
CA ILE A 125 3.39 20.35 -2.65
C ILE A 125 4.61 21.20 -2.95
N ILE A 126 5.83 20.68 -2.76
CA ILE A 126 7.08 21.41 -2.98
C ILE A 126 7.18 21.90 -4.43
N ASN A 127 6.76 21.11 -5.39
CA ASN A 127 6.80 21.46 -6.80
C ASN A 127 5.62 22.34 -7.24
N GLY A 128 4.70 22.68 -6.34
CA GLY A 128 3.57 23.56 -6.64
C GLY A 128 2.57 22.94 -7.61
N GLU A 129 2.45 21.61 -7.60
CA GLU A 129 1.45 20.92 -8.41
C GLU A 129 0.04 21.39 -8.06
N LYS A 130 -0.82 21.50 -9.05
CA LYS A 130 -2.22 21.88 -8.87
C LYS A 130 -3.14 20.66 -8.75
N VAL A 131 -2.67 19.52 -9.22
CA VAL A 131 -3.38 18.26 -9.26
C VAL A 131 -2.45 17.15 -8.83
N THR A 132 -2.96 16.23 -8.04
CA THR A 132 -2.30 14.99 -7.64
C THR A 132 -3.32 13.87 -7.57
N GLY A 133 -2.97 12.75 -7.00
CA GLY A 133 -3.89 11.66 -6.82
C GLY A 133 -3.25 10.40 -6.26
N VAL A 134 -3.93 9.31 -6.44
CA VAL A 134 -3.49 7.98 -6.04
C VAL A 134 -3.58 7.05 -7.24
N THR A 135 -2.60 6.18 -7.37
CA THR A 135 -2.60 5.10 -8.37
C THR A 135 -2.50 3.75 -7.65
N THR A 136 -3.38 2.82 -7.99
CA THR A 136 -3.14 1.42 -7.67
C THR A 136 -2.38 0.79 -8.83
N MET A 137 -1.37 -0.02 -8.53
CA MET A 137 -0.55 -0.68 -9.53
C MET A 137 -0.27 -2.14 -9.16
N LYS A 138 -0.06 -2.98 -10.16
CA LYS A 138 0.46 -4.32 -9.98
C LYS A 138 1.97 -4.23 -9.79
N MET A 139 2.49 -4.78 -8.70
CA MET A 139 3.91 -4.73 -8.42
C MET A 139 4.71 -5.67 -9.33
N ASP A 140 5.89 -5.23 -9.68
CA ASP A 140 6.95 -5.99 -10.32
C ASP A 140 8.24 -5.89 -9.49
N SER A 141 9.36 -6.38 -10.01
CA SER A 141 10.65 -6.32 -9.34
C SER A 141 11.29 -4.92 -9.31
N GLY A 142 10.71 -3.95 -10.03
CA GLY A 142 11.16 -2.56 -10.04
C GLY A 142 10.55 -1.71 -8.93
N LEU A 143 11.07 -0.50 -8.76
CA LEU A 143 10.52 0.46 -7.82
C LEU A 143 9.42 1.28 -8.48
N ASP A 144 8.17 1.04 -8.09
CA ASP A 144 6.98 1.72 -8.60
C ASP A 144 6.84 1.71 -10.14
N THR A 145 7.34 0.65 -10.79
CA THR A 145 7.40 0.50 -12.26
C THR A 145 6.29 -0.37 -12.83
N GLY A 146 5.55 -1.05 -11.99
CA GLY A 146 4.52 -2.00 -12.42
C GLY A 146 3.34 -1.37 -13.15
N ASP A 147 2.55 -2.21 -13.77
CA ASP A 147 1.39 -1.78 -14.54
C ASP A 147 0.34 -1.08 -13.65
N MET A 148 -0.14 0.07 -14.11
CA MET A 148 -1.20 0.81 -13.43
C MET A 148 -2.54 0.10 -13.58
N LEU A 149 -3.31 0.07 -12.51
CA LEU A 149 -4.64 -0.54 -12.48
C LEU A 149 -5.73 0.54 -12.52
N LEU A 150 -5.84 1.34 -11.48
CA LEU A 150 -6.77 2.46 -11.40
C LEU A 150 -6.08 3.72 -10.91
N LYS A 151 -6.66 4.87 -11.21
CA LYS A 151 -6.23 6.19 -10.71
C LYS A 151 -7.42 6.96 -10.16
N ALA A 152 -7.17 7.74 -9.13
CA ALA A 152 -8.09 8.76 -8.64
C ALA A 152 -7.34 10.09 -8.53
N GLU A 153 -7.85 11.09 -9.23
CA GLU A 153 -7.27 12.43 -9.30
C GLU A 153 -7.96 13.37 -8.32
N THR A 154 -7.23 14.32 -7.77
CA THR A 154 -7.75 15.38 -6.90
C THR A 154 -6.96 16.67 -7.07
N GLU A 155 -7.62 17.80 -6.93
CA GLU A 155 -6.96 19.10 -6.89
C GLU A 155 -6.23 19.31 -5.57
N ILE A 156 -5.15 20.06 -5.58
CA ILE A 156 -4.44 20.55 -4.39
C ILE A 156 -4.92 21.97 -4.11
N GLY A 157 -5.41 22.22 -2.90
CA GLY A 157 -5.85 23.54 -2.48
C GLY A 157 -4.69 24.53 -2.42
N GLU A 158 -4.95 25.80 -2.71
CA GLU A 158 -3.93 26.87 -2.77
C GLU A 158 -3.12 26.99 -1.47
N TYR A 159 -3.76 26.75 -0.33
CA TYR A 159 -3.14 26.82 1.00
C TYR A 159 -3.11 25.48 1.72
N GLU A 160 -3.37 24.39 1.00
CA GLU A 160 -3.39 23.06 1.56
C GLU A 160 -1.99 22.61 1.99
N THR A 161 -1.89 22.17 3.22
CA THR A 161 -0.64 21.62 3.76
C THR A 161 -0.43 20.17 3.29
N ALA A 162 0.81 19.69 3.38
CA ALA A 162 1.11 18.30 3.07
C ALA A 162 0.36 17.33 4.01
N GLU A 163 0.09 17.71 5.25
CA GLU A 163 -0.66 16.91 6.22
C GLU A 163 -2.13 16.79 5.82
N GLU A 164 -2.78 17.90 5.47
CA GLU A 164 -4.17 17.91 5.00
C GLU A 164 -4.33 17.10 3.71
N LEU A 165 -3.41 17.26 2.76
CA LEU A 165 -3.40 16.47 1.53
C LEU A 165 -3.16 14.99 1.80
N PHE A 166 -2.27 14.65 2.72
CA PHE A 166 -2.01 13.28 3.15
C PHE A 166 -3.29 12.61 3.67
N ASP A 167 -4.03 13.28 4.56
CA ASP A 167 -5.27 12.74 5.13
C ASP A 167 -6.33 12.49 4.04
N ARG A 168 -6.47 13.42 3.09
CA ARG A 168 -7.39 13.25 1.95
C ARG A 168 -6.98 12.10 1.03
N LEU A 169 -5.70 12.02 0.69
CA LEU A 169 -5.18 10.96 -0.18
C LEU A 169 -5.25 9.58 0.49
N ALA A 170 -5.15 9.51 1.82
CA ALA A 170 -5.34 8.27 2.56
C ALA A 170 -6.77 7.72 2.38
N VAL A 171 -7.78 8.58 2.45
CA VAL A 171 -9.18 8.21 2.21
C VAL A 171 -9.41 7.83 0.75
N ILE A 172 -8.95 8.67 -0.18
CA ILE A 172 -9.06 8.42 -1.63
C ILE A 172 -8.38 7.09 -1.99
N GLY A 173 -7.21 6.83 -1.41
CA GLY A 173 -6.46 5.59 -1.62
C GLY A 173 -7.20 4.35 -1.12
N GLY A 174 -7.84 4.44 0.03
CA GLY A 174 -8.68 3.36 0.57
C GLY A 174 -9.87 3.06 -0.36
N ASP A 175 -10.59 4.08 -0.80
CA ASP A 175 -11.73 3.92 -1.71
C ASP A 175 -11.29 3.36 -3.08
N LEU A 176 -10.18 3.84 -3.62
CA LEU A 176 -9.61 3.36 -4.87
C LEU A 176 -9.16 1.90 -4.77
N LEU A 177 -8.56 1.53 -3.63
CA LEU A 177 -8.16 0.16 -3.33
C LEU A 177 -9.34 -0.80 -3.36
N LEU A 178 -10.46 -0.45 -2.73
CA LEU A 178 -11.68 -1.26 -2.75
C LEU A 178 -12.20 -1.49 -4.18
N LYS A 179 -12.23 -0.44 -5.00
CA LYS A 179 -12.61 -0.54 -6.42
C LYS A 179 -11.64 -1.42 -7.20
N THR A 180 -10.36 -1.33 -6.91
CA THR A 180 -9.31 -2.14 -7.55
C THR A 180 -9.48 -3.61 -7.21
N ILE A 181 -9.70 -3.95 -5.95
CA ILE A 181 -9.91 -5.34 -5.51
C ILE A 181 -11.16 -5.93 -6.15
N ASP A 182 -12.26 -5.20 -6.15
CA ASP A 182 -13.51 -5.62 -6.81
C ASP A 182 -13.30 -5.86 -8.31
N GLY A 183 -12.63 -4.94 -8.98
CA GLY A 183 -12.34 -5.05 -10.42
C GLY A 183 -11.39 -6.21 -10.76
N LEU A 184 -10.39 -6.49 -9.93
CA LEU A 184 -9.52 -7.66 -10.09
C LEU A 184 -10.29 -8.97 -9.94
N GLU A 185 -11.15 -9.07 -8.94
CA GLU A 185 -11.97 -10.25 -8.70
C GLU A 185 -12.95 -10.51 -9.86
N LYS A 186 -13.55 -9.46 -10.41
CA LYS A 186 -14.44 -9.53 -11.56
C LYS A 186 -13.74 -9.65 -12.93
N GLY A 187 -12.43 -9.46 -12.96
CA GLY A 187 -11.66 -9.43 -14.22
C GLY A 187 -11.99 -8.23 -15.11
N SER A 188 -12.46 -7.12 -14.53
CA SER A 188 -12.89 -5.91 -15.27
C SER A 188 -11.81 -4.84 -15.43
N ILE A 189 -10.62 -5.05 -14.84
CA ILE A 189 -9.50 -4.12 -14.96
C ILE A 189 -8.49 -4.62 -15.97
N THR A 190 -8.13 -3.76 -16.92
CA THR A 190 -7.01 -3.99 -17.84
C THR A 190 -5.79 -3.23 -17.32
N PRO A 191 -4.72 -3.93 -16.89
CA PRO A 191 -3.48 -3.27 -16.50
C PRO A 191 -2.90 -2.44 -17.64
N THR A 192 -2.42 -1.25 -17.33
CA THR A 192 -1.83 -0.32 -18.30
C THR A 192 -0.35 -0.13 -17.99
N PRO A 193 0.58 -0.50 -18.88
CA PRO A 193 2.00 -0.24 -18.71
C PRO A 193 2.29 1.25 -18.52
N GLN A 194 3.25 1.56 -17.67
CA GLN A 194 3.71 2.94 -17.50
C GLN A 194 4.60 3.37 -18.67
N ASN A 195 4.46 4.62 -19.11
CA ASN A 195 5.35 5.22 -20.10
C ASN A 195 6.62 5.74 -19.39
N ASP A 196 7.73 5.03 -19.57
CA ASP A 196 9.00 5.41 -18.94
C ASP A 196 9.56 6.75 -19.41
N LYS A 197 9.06 7.33 -20.48
CA LYS A 197 9.46 8.69 -20.92
C LYS A 197 8.78 9.80 -20.11
N GLU A 198 7.73 9.47 -19.37
CA GLU A 198 6.94 10.43 -18.58
C GLU A 198 7.20 10.31 -17.07
N HIS A 199 8.07 9.37 -16.66
CA HIS A 199 8.34 9.19 -15.24
C HIS A 199 9.13 10.36 -14.65
N THR A 200 8.88 10.64 -13.38
CA THR A 200 9.68 11.56 -12.57
C THR A 200 10.04 10.89 -11.24
N TYR A 201 11.20 11.28 -10.73
CA TYR A 201 11.69 10.89 -9.41
C TYR A 201 11.63 12.07 -8.47
#